data_c874fac629173690f4079e2bbe3234f8
#
_entry.id   c874fac629173690f4079e2bbe3234f8
#
_cell.length_a   1.000
_cell.length_b   1.000
_cell.length_c   1.000
_cell.angle_alpha   90.00
_cell.angle_beta   90.00
_cell.angle_gamma   90.00
#
_symmetry.space_group_name_H-M   'P 1'
#
loop_
_entity.id
_entity.type
_entity.pdbx_description
1 polymer ?
#
loop_
_entity_poly.entity_id
_entity_poly.type
_entity_poly.pdbx_seq_one_letter_code
_entity_poly.pdbx_strand_id
1 'polypeptide(L)'
;MCDGISSNISNVRILYNHDLLNKYFEDTMDMDKNNKKTLSHKKNVGFTKTERKLAVICDKTFLKLWSWTSLYSDEGINKNRKGKEICDLLVYYRNTVIIFSDKEITYTENHEKNIPEKDGTSVAWKRWLRKAVNESIKQIEGAENWIRAHYDRIYFTEQCLSSDKFPFINSENINQLKIYRVAIANGCPYPLYLGNGIHDGIINNCRDRHGNYIHVFDGSTIEILSQELSTVHEFVGYLEEKERIAKEGFLNNYDKLIELDLLATYILSPSMTRGAGFYTKDNDFKIDRFNELNNASDYLNGKQEDQVSLIFDDMIECISDQFVKGEVFCTGFSKFEANQKVLEVLCDFERLSRRELSRNIILKFKETSGRAISSRAILVGENDPYHTHNSIFAVVIFPKAVCKKMSKEEYVRERHLVGQAYAIHYQKRMSMNRDIVVAVFDNISEVPGAWDKNYRNFMARVYKKNFSLVYRESKNISDYELRLFHEMQNKWGILKSSPVNSFSGRIYQYPNSIKN
;
A
#
# COMPACT_ATOMS: atom_id res chain seq x y z
N MET A 1 -10.09 -52.05 -14.31
CA MET A 1 -11.12 -51.17 -14.92
C MET A 1 -10.71 -49.73 -14.74
N CYS A 2 -9.73 -49.26 -15.49
CA CYS A 2 -9.28 -47.87 -15.51
C CYS A 2 -8.79 -47.45 -16.90
N ASP A 3 -9.54 -47.89 -17.94
CA ASP A 3 -9.23 -47.59 -19.34
C ASP A 3 -10.49 -47.01 -20.03
N GLY A 4 -10.85 -45.78 -19.73
CA GLY A 4 -12.06 -45.21 -20.32
C GLY A 4 -12.15 -43.70 -20.43
N ILE A 5 -11.10 -42.93 -20.08
CA ILE A 5 -11.20 -41.46 -20.11
C ILE A 5 -10.20 -40.79 -21.08
N SER A 6 -9.38 -41.58 -21.78
CA SER A 6 -8.30 -41.04 -22.64
C SER A 6 -8.71 -40.77 -24.10
N SER A 7 -9.90 -41.08 -24.54
CA SER A 7 -10.25 -41.04 -25.97
C SER A 7 -11.18 -39.92 -26.44
N ASN A 8 -11.67 -39.04 -25.58
CA ASN A 8 -12.63 -37.99 -25.95
C ASN A 8 -12.09 -36.56 -26.11
N ILE A 9 -10.77 -36.36 -26.03
CA ILE A 9 -10.18 -35.01 -26.18
C ILE A 9 -9.77 -34.73 -27.65
N SER A 10 -9.77 -35.72 -28.52
CA SER A 10 -9.23 -35.59 -29.89
C SER A 10 -10.22 -35.21 -30.96
N ASN A 11 -11.53 -35.11 -30.70
CA ASN A 11 -12.54 -34.90 -31.77
C ASN A 11 -13.55 -33.76 -31.53
N VAL A 12 -13.31 -32.84 -30.65
CA VAL A 12 -14.13 -31.62 -30.54
C VAL A 12 -13.42 -30.50 -31.30
N ARG A 13 -13.51 -30.50 -32.62
CA ARG A 13 -13.41 -29.30 -33.44
C ARG A 13 -14.67 -28.47 -33.21
N ILE A 14 -14.75 -27.79 -32.07
CA ILE A 14 -15.74 -26.74 -31.89
C ILE A 14 -15.22 -25.55 -32.72
N LEU A 15 -16.05 -25.14 -33.69
CA LEU A 15 -15.87 -23.90 -34.45
C LEU A 15 -15.91 -22.73 -33.44
N TYR A 16 -14.77 -22.40 -32.87
CA TYR A 16 -14.62 -21.20 -32.06
C TYR A 16 -14.78 -20.00 -32.98
N ASN A 17 -15.63 -19.07 -32.58
CA ASN A 17 -15.67 -17.78 -33.24
C ASN A 17 -14.40 -17.00 -32.80
N HIS A 18 -13.27 -17.43 -33.37
CA HIS A 18 -11.92 -16.89 -33.14
C HIS A 18 -11.88 -15.39 -33.42
N ASP A 19 -12.76 -14.87 -34.26
CA ASP A 19 -12.75 -13.49 -34.70
C ASP A 19 -13.19 -12.50 -33.63
N LEU A 20 -14.14 -12.88 -32.77
CA LEU A 20 -14.58 -12.00 -31.65
C LEU A 20 -13.55 -11.88 -30.54
N LEU A 21 -12.90 -12.98 -30.19
CA LEU A 21 -11.83 -12.98 -29.19
C LEU A 21 -10.57 -12.31 -29.73
N ASN A 22 -10.24 -12.54 -31.01
CA ASN A 22 -9.12 -11.87 -31.68
C ASN A 22 -9.37 -10.37 -31.75
N LYS A 23 -10.54 -9.93 -32.14
CA LYS A 23 -10.93 -8.53 -32.23
C LYS A 23 -10.82 -7.82 -30.86
N TYR A 24 -11.25 -8.46 -29.78
CA TYR A 24 -11.11 -7.91 -28.44
C TYR A 24 -9.63 -7.76 -28.04
N PHE A 25 -8.78 -8.74 -28.38
CA PHE A 25 -7.34 -8.69 -28.12
C PHE A 25 -6.63 -7.68 -29.05
N GLU A 26 -7.01 -7.60 -30.31
CA GLU A 26 -6.47 -6.64 -31.25
C GLU A 26 -6.88 -5.22 -30.85
N ASP A 27 -8.13 -4.98 -30.50
CA ASP A 27 -8.63 -3.69 -30.03
C ASP A 27 -7.93 -3.26 -28.72
N THR A 28 -7.61 -4.20 -27.81
CA THR A 28 -6.86 -3.91 -26.60
C THR A 28 -5.36 -3.73 -26.84
N MET A 29 -4.74 -4.48 -27.76
CA MET A 29 -3.32 -4.40 -28.07
C MET A 29 -2.96 -3.22 -28.97
N ASP A 30 -3.86 -2.81 -29.89
CA ASP A 30 -3.64 -1.62 -30.75
C ASP A 30 -3.85 -0.29 -29.99
N MET A 31 -4.69 -0.27 -28.97
CA MET A 31 -4.76 0.88 -28.06
C MET A 31 -3.46 1.10 -27.27
N ASP A 32 -2.70 0.04 -26.99
CA ASP A 32 -1.43 0.11 -26.25
C ASP A 32 -0.27 0.73 -27.05
N LYS A 33 -0.28 0.59 -28.38
CA LYS A 33 0.83 1.13 -29.21
C LYS A 33 0.89 2.66 -29.23
N ASN A 34 -0.25 3.32 -29.03
CA ASN A 34 -0.38 4.78 -29.13
C ASN A 34 -0.36 5.52 -27.77
N ASN A 35 -0.41 4.85 -26.63
CA ASN A 35 -0.53 5.47 -25.30
C ASN A 35 0.49 4.95 -24.27
N LYS A 36 1.75 4.76 -24.65
CA LYS A 36 2.82 4.47 -23.69
C LYS A 36 3.11 5.68 -22.82
N LYS A 37 2.27 5.93 -21.82
CA LYS A 37 2.70 6.71 -20.65
C LYS A 37 3.59 5.81 -19.80
N THR A 38 4.87 5.81 -20.05
CA THR A 38 5.87 5.13 -19.23
C THR A 38 6.27 6.04 -18.08
N LEU A 39 6.12 5.58 -16.84
CA LEU A 39 6.78 6.20 -15.68
C LEU A 39 8.28 5.85 -15.68
N SER A 40 8.95 6.05 -16.79
CA SER A 40 10.38 5.67 -16.95
C SER A 40 11.34 6.52 -16.13
N HIS A 41 10.84 7.33 -15.20
CA HIS A 41 11.66 8.25 -14.42
C HIS A 41 12.34 7.51 -13.28
N LYS A 42 13.66 7.57 -13.30
CA LYS A 42 14.47 7.12 -12.17
C LYS A 42 14.13 7.99 -10.96
N LYS A 43 13.65 7.36 -9.88
CA LYS A 43 13.40 8.07 -8.63
C LYS A 43 14.65 8.81 -8.15
N ASN A 44 14.48 10.01 -7.65
CA ASN A 44 15.51 10.70 -6.90
C ASN A 44 15.77 9.97 -5.58
N VAL A 45 17.00 9.98 -5.11
CA VAL A 45 17.40 9.28 -3.87
C VAL A 45 17.45 10.20 -2.64
N GLY A 46 17.13 11.49 -2.80
CA GLY A 46 17.29 12.52 -1.77
C GLY A 46 18.71 13.13 -1.76
N PHE A 47 18.80 14.39 -1.38
CA PHE A 47 20.08 15.14 -1.39
C PHE A 47 20.88 14.89 -0.12
N THR A 48 20.25 14.93 1.05
CA THR A 48 20.89 14.75 2.35
C THR A 48 20.93 13.28 2.77
N LYS A 49 21.66 12.96 3.82
CA LYS A 49 21.71 11.62 4.41
C LYS A 49 20.37 11.25 5.06
N THR A 50 19.72 12.20 5.71
CA THR A 50 18.44 11.99 6.38
C THR A 50 17.31 11.82 5.39
N GLU A 51 17.25 12.60 4.32
CA GLU A 51 16.31 12.41 3.21
C GLU A 51 16.45 11.04 2.55
N ARG A 52 17.69 10.56 2.32
CA ARG A 52 17.91 9.21 1.80
C ARG A 52 17.42 8.12 2.74
N LYS A 53 17.62 8.29 4.05
CA LYS A 53 17.10 7.37 5.06
C LYS A 53 15.56 7.39 5.05
N LEU A 54 14.96 8.57 5.01
CA LEU A 54 13.50 8.74 4.93
C LEU A 54 12.93 8.09 3.66
N ALA A 55 13.59 8.27 2.51
CA ALA A 55 13.18 7.63 1.27
C ALA A 55 13.14 6.10 1.37
N VAL A 56 14.17 5.49 1.98
CA VAL A 56 14.22 4.02 2.18
C VAL A 56 13.10 3.56 3.14
N ILE A 57 12.84 4.32 4.20
CA ILE A 57 11.75 4.03 5.14
C ILE A 57 10.41 4.09 4.41
N CYS A 58 10.15 5.16 3.69
CA CYS A 58 8.89 5.37 2.97
C CYS A 58 8.69 4.36 1.84
N ASP A 59 9.75 3.97 1.12
CA ASP A 59 9.67 2.93 0.10
C ASP A 59 9.26 1.56 0.66
N LYS A 60 9.62 1.26 1.91
CA LYS A 60 9.20 0.03 2.59
C LYS A 60 7.74 0.07 3.06
N THR A 61 7.33 1.18 3.63
CA THR A 61 5.98 1.34 4.22
C THR A 61 4.93 1.59 3.17
N PHE A 62 5.21 2.51 2.24
CA PHE A 62 4.25 2.95 1.21
C PHE A 62 4.46 2.26 -0.13
N LEU A 63 5.48 1.42 -0.27
CA LEU A 63 5.95 0.85 -1.51
C LEU A 63 6.49 1.92 -2.50
N LYS A 64 7.39 1.52 -3.37
CA LYS A 64 8.09 2.45 -4.27
C LYS A 64 7.18 3.26 -5.19
N LEU A 65 6.01 2.73 -5.54
CA LEU A 65 5.09 3.43 -6.44
C LEU A 65 4.47 4.68 -5.80
N TRP A 66 4.29 4.69 -4.50
CA TRP A 66 3.52 5.72 -3.82
C TRP A 66 4.37 6.77 -3.10
N SER A 67 5.68 6.56 -2.96
CA SER A 67 6.61 7.51 -2.33
C SER A 67 7.54 8.15 -3.36
N TRP A 68 7.69 9.47 -3.34
CA TRP A 68 8.47 10.23 -4.32
C TRP A 68 9.30 11.31 -3.62
N THR A 69 10.61 11.21 -3.73
CA THR A 69 11.54 12.23 -3.23
C THR A 69 11.72 13.34 -4.26
N SER A 70 11.89 14.56 -3.77
CA SER A 70 12.31 15.71 -4.58
C SER A 70 11.45 15.91 -5.82
N LEU A 71 10.13 16.13 -5.64
CA LEU A 71 9.27 16.60 -6.72
C LEU A 71 9.47 18.11 -6.92
N TYR A 72 9.34 18.58 -8.15
CA TYR A 72 9.64 19.95 -8.54
C TYR A 72 8.41 20.68 -9.07
N SER A 73 8.36 21.98 -8.78
CA SER A 73 7.51 22.95 -9.45
C SER A 73 8.30 23.67 -10.53
N ASP A 74 7.63 24.19 -11.54
CA ASP A 74 8.26 25.06 -12.54
C ASP A 74 8.38 26.52 -12.05
N GLU A 75 8.11 26.77 -10.76
CA GLU A 75 8.39 28.05 -10.13
C GLU A 75 9.90 28.36 -10.21
N GLY A 76 10.26 29.44 -10.84
CA GLY A 76 11.66 29.85 -10.95
C GLY A 76 12.41 29.36 -12.19
N ILE A 77 11.82 28.53 -13.06
CA ILE A 77 12.44 28.12 -14.32
C ILE A 77 12.91 29.34 -15.14
N ASN A 78 12.08 30.39 -15.21
CA ASN A 78 12.42 31.61 -15.95
C ASN A 78 13.59 32.39 -15.34
N LYS A 79 13.83 32.26 -14.03
CA LYS A 79 14.91 32.98 -13.33
C LYS A 79 16.18 32.15 -13.20
N ASN A 80 16.02 30.87 -12.84
CA ASN A 80 17.13 30.00 -12.43
C ASN A 80 17.42 28.87 -13.43
N ARG A 81 16.65 28.74 -14.51
CA ARG A 81 16.68 27.63 -15.48
C ARG A 81 16.45 26.25 -14.87
N LYS A 82 15.93 26.22 -13.64
CA LYS A 82 15.66 25.02 -12.86
C LYS A 82 14.36 25.19 -12.09
N GLY A 83 13.59 24.11 -11.97
CA GLY A 83 12.45 24.03 -11.11
C GLY A 83 12.84 24.15 -9.64
N LYS A 84 11.88 24.52 -8.82
CA LYS A 84 12.01 24.58 -7.37
C LYS A 84 11.46 23.31 -6.74
N GLU A 85 12.20 22.70 -5.84
CA GLU A 85 11.73 21.57 -5.06
C GLU A 85 10.48 21.94 -4.27
N ILE A 86 9.45 21.07 -4.33
CA ILE A 86 8.18 21.29 -3.64
C ILE A 86 8.29 20.81 -2.19
N CYS A 87 8.80 19.61 -1.96
CA CYS A 87 8.99 19.00 -0.66
C CYS A 87 10.07 17.91 -0.72
N ASP A 88 10.59 17.54 0.44
CA ASP A 88 11.67 16.56 0.56
C ASP A 88 11.20 15.15 0.16
N LEU A 89 9.93 14.80 0.51
CA LEU A 89 9.28 13.57 0.08
C LEU A 89 7.76 13.76 0.05
N LEU A 90 7.12 13.21 -0.97
CA LEU A 90 5.67 13.16 -1.11
C LEU A 90 5.22 11.71 -1.24
N VAL A 91 4.23 11.33 -0.44
CA VAL A 91 3.47 10.09 -0.63
C VAL A 91 2.14 10.45 -1.26
N TYR A 92 1.79 9.76 -2.34
CA TYR A 92 0.47 9.83 -2.94
C TYR A 92 -0.16 8.44 -2.97
N TYR A 93 -1.33 8.31 -2.40
CA TYR A 93 -2.09 7.06 -2.42
C TYR A 93 -3.58 7.35 -2.49
N ARG A 94 -4.24 6.97 -3.58
CA ARG A 94 -5.64 7.33 -3.85
C ARG A 94 -5.85 8.86 -3.77
N ASN A 95 -6.75 9.31 -2.87
CA ASN A 95 -6.99 10.73 -2.62
C ASN A 95 -6.23 11.23 -1.37
N THR A 96 -5.22 10.51 -0.93
CA THR A 96 -4.39 10.89 0.23
C THR A 96 -3.01 11.33 -0.24
N VAL A 97 -2.57 12.45 0.31
CA VAL A 97 -1.21 12.98 0.14
C VAL A 97 -0.58 13.12 1.51
N ILE A 98 0.66 12.64 1.67
CA ILE A 98 1.47 12.96 2.84
C ILE A 98 2.66 13.79 2.36
N ILE A 99 2.80 15.00 2.90
CA ILE A 99 3.90 15.91 2.59
C ILE A 99 4.91 15.82 3.72
N PHE A 100 6.14 15.39 3.41
CA PHE A 100 7.24 15.34 4.37
C PHE A 100 8.20 16.49 4.15
N SER A 101 8.61 17.12 5.24
CA SER A 101 9.78 18.00 5.30
C SER A 101 10.76 17.46 6.33
N ASP A 102 12.01 17.23 5.92
CA ASP A 102 13.09 16.65 6.74
C ASP A 102 14.18 17.69 7.01
N LYS A 103 14.39 18.03 8.27
CA LYS A 103 15.42 18.99 8.70
C LYS A 103 16.36 18.37 9.72
N GLU A 104 17.66 18.45 9.44
CA GLU A 104 18.71 18.08 10.40
C GLU A 104 19.40 19.35 10.90
N ILE A 105 19.02 19.78 12.11
CA ILE A 105 19.54 20.99 12.75
C ILE A 105 20.22 20.61 14.06
N THR A 106 21.53 20.77 14.13
CA THR A 106 22.29 20.48 15.35
C THR A 106 21.83 21.39 16.50
N TYR A 107 21.37 20.75 17.57
CA TYR A 107 21.05 21.44 18.81
C TYR A 107 22.36 21.83 19.51
N THR A 108 22.56 23.11 19.78
CA THR A 108 23.77 23.62 20.44
C THR A 108 23.39 24.36 21.71
N GLU A 109 23.71 23.77 22.86
CA GLU A 109 23.67 24.46 24.16
C GLU A 109 24.90 25.35 24.30
N ASN A 110 24.70 26.67 24.29
CA ASN A 110 25.70 27.61 24.74
C ASN A 110 25.51 27.83 26.25
N HIS A 111 26.29 27.17 27.06
CA HIS A 111 26.22 27.26 28.53
C HIS A 111 26.34 28.69 29.07
N GLU A 112 27.00 29.60 28.34
CA GLU A 112 27.15 31.00 28.74
C GLU A 112 25.92 31.88 28.45
N LYS A 113 24.95 31.41 27.65
CA LYS A 113 23.78 32.19 27.23
C LYS A 113 22.43 31.50 27.52
N ASN A 114 22.44 30.37 28.22
CA ASN A 114 21.22 29.69 28.63
C ASN A 114 20.62 30.32 29.89
N ILE A 115 20.29 31.60 29.80
CA ILE A 115 19.40 32.22 30.78
C ILE A 115 18.00 31.72 30.43
N PRO A 116 17.31 31.03 31.35
CA PRO A 116 15.92 30.67 31.14
C PRO A 116 15.13 31.95 30.87
N GLU A 117 14.33 31.93 29.78
CA GLU A 117 13.37 33.00 29.59
C GLU A 117 12.30 32.94 30.69
N LYS A 118 11.45 33.97 30.80
CA LYS A 118 10.41 34.07 31.82
C LYS A 118 9.44 32.85 31.84
N ASP A 119 9.39 32.09 30.76
CA ASP A 119 8.58 30.88 30.58
C ASP A 119 9.36 29.56 30.85
N GLY A 120 10.62 29.64 31.32
CA GLY A 120 11.44 28.47 31.62
C GLY A 120 12.07 27.76 30.41
N THR A 121 11.79 28.21 29.18
CA THR A 121 12.34 27.59 27.96
C THR A 121 13.72 28.16 27.63
N SER A 122 14.64 27.29 27.18
CA SER A 122 15.97 27.74 26.80
C SER A 122 15.98 28.44 25.44
N VAL A 123 16.81 29.46 25.29
CA VAL A 123 17.03 30.16 24.00
C VAL A 123 17.52 29.18 22.93
N ALA A 124 18.32 28.18 23.31
CA ALA A 124 18.79 27.14 22.41
C ALA A 124 17.62 26.30 21.83
N TRP A 125 16.67 25.92 22.69
CA TRP A 125 15.47 25.22 22.28
C TRP A 125 14.61 26.04 21.31
N LYS A 126 14.31 27.30 21.65
CA LYS A 126 13.52 28.18 20.77
C LYS A 126 14.17 28.37 19.39
N ARG A 127 15.51 28.49 19.37
CA ARG A 127 16.27 28.60 18.12
C ARG A 127 16.21 27.33 17.29
N TRP A 128 16.40 26.19 17.94
CA TRP A 128 16.29 24.89 17.27
C TRP A 128 14.88 24.65 16.75
N LEU A 129 13.86 24.84 17.58
CA LEU A 129 12.45 24.68 17.22
C LEU A 129 12.08 25.54 16.00
N ARG A 130 12.52 26.81 16.00
CA ARG A 130 12.28 27.70 14.86
C ARG A 130 12.86 27.15 13.56
N LYS A 131 14.10 26.62 13.58
CA LYS A 131 14.79 26.15 12.39
C LYS A 131 14.35 24.76 11.95
N ALA A 132 14.16 23.84 12.88
CA ALA A 132 13.83 22.46 12.57
C ALA A 132 12.33 22.25 12.32
N VAL A 133 11.47 22.91 13.10
CA VAL A 133 10.02 22.69 13.04
C VAL A 133 9.31 23.81 12.27
N ASN A 134 9.47 25.08 12.69
CA ASN A 134 8.69 26.16 12.09
C ASN A 134 9.05 26.43 10.61
N GLU A 135 10.31 26.20 10.22
CA GLU A 135 10.70 26.29 8.81
C GLU A 135 10.17 25.09 8.00
N SER A 136 10.11 23.90 8.59
CA SER A 136 9.46 22.74 7.96
C SER A 136 7.97 22.99 7.75
N ILE A 137 7.26 23.58 8.72
CA ILE A 137 5.85 23.94 8.59
C ILE A 137 5.65 24.88 7.38
N LYS A 138 6.48 25.91 7.25
CA LYS A 138 6.39 26.84 6.11
C LYS A 138 6.65 26.16 4.77
N GLN A 139 7.59 25.21 4.72
CA GLN A 139 7.87 24.44 3.52
C GLN A 139 6.66 23.57 3.15
N ILE A 140 6.08 22.87 4.13
CA ILE A 140 4.89 22.04 3.95
C ILE A 140 3.68 22.88 3.49
N GLU A 141 3.44 24.04 4.12
CA GLU A 141 2.39 24.97 3.67
C GLU A 141 2.59 25.42 2.22
N GLY A 142 3.83 25.77 1.86
CA GLY A 142 4.19 26.14 0.49
C GLY A 142 3.93 25.02 -0.51
N ALA A 143 4.31 23.79 -0.14
CA ALA A 143 4.07 22.59 -0.93
C ALA A 143 2.57 22.33 -1.13
N GLU A 144 1.78 22.36 -0.07
CA GLU A 144 0.32 22.17 -0.16
C GLU A 144 -0.36 23.23 -1.03
N ASN A 145 0.00 24.50 -0.82
CA ASN A 145 -0.55 25.60 -1.62
C ASN A 145 -0.22 25.43 -3.10
N TRP A 146 1.01 24.99 -3.43
CA TRP A 146 1.40 24.71 -4.80
C TRP A 146 0.61 23.54 -5.39
N ILE A 147 0.51 22.42 -4.67
CA ILE A 147 -0.23 21.24 -5.10
C ILE A 147 -1.69 21.60 -5.38
N ARG A 148 -2.34 22.36 -4.49
CA ARG A 148 -3.75 22.74 -4.67
C ARG A 148 -3.98 23.73 -5.81
N ALA A 149 -3.08 24.69 -5.98
CA ALA A 149 -3.23 25.73 -6.99
C ALA A 149 -2.71 25.34 -8.38
N HIS A 150 -1.74 24.44 -8.43
CA HIS A 150 -0.96 24.12 -9.65
C HIS A 150 -0.68 22.62 -9.77
N TYR A 151 -1.69 21.76 -9.54
CA TYR A 151 -1.57 20.30 -9.57
C TYR A 151 -1.01 19.75 -10.89
N ASP A 152 -1.22 20.44 -12.00
CA ASP A 152 -0.75 20.09 -13.34
C ASP A 152 0.69 20.54 -13.63
N ARG A 153 1.32 21.23 -12.66
CA ARG A 153 2.69 21.79 -12.74
C ARG A 153 3.60 21.18 -11.66
N ILE A 154 3.50 19.87 -11.48
CA ILE A 154 4.34 19.05 -10.61
C ILE A 154 5.15 18.12 -11.50
N TYR A 155 6.46 18.01 -11.26
CA TYR A 155 7.39 17.30 -12.13
C TYR A 155 8.33 16.39 -11.34
N PHE A 156 8.78 15.31 -11.98
CA PHE A 156 9.77 14.40 -11.40
C PHE A 156 11.20 14.94 -11.41
N THR A 157 11.50 15.88 -12.28
CA THR A 157 12.86 16.42 -12.47
C THR A 157 12.88 17.94 -12.41
N GLU A 158 14.04 18.49 -12.02
CA GLU A 158 14.26 19.96 -11.97
C GLU A 158 14.16 20.66 -13.32
N GLN A 159 14.23 19.91 -14.44
CA GLN A 159 14.07 20.43 -15.80
C GLN A 159 12.62 20.73 -16.14
N CYS A 160 11.67 20.17 -15.41
CA CYS A 160 10.22 20.38 -15.56
C CYS A 160 9.72 20.21 -17.02
N LEU A 161 10.18 19.18 -17.69
CA LEU A 161 9.74 18.88 -19.06
C LEU A 161 8.31 18.33 -19.06
N SER A 162 7.58 18.54 -20.14
CA SER A 162 6.21 18.03 -20.27
C SER A 162 6.11 16.50 -20.16
N SER A 163 7.18 15.79 -20.55
CA SER A 163 7.31 14.33 -20.38
C SER A 163 7.45 13.89 -18.92
N ASP A 164 7.86 14.81 -18.03
CA ASP A 164 8.25 14.54 -16.65
C ASP A 164 7.16 14.93 -15.65
N LYS A 165 5.96 15.21 -16.13
CA LYS A 165 4.84 15.58 -15.27
C LYS A 165 4.45 14.45 -14.34
N PHE A 166 4.17 14.79 -13.09
CA PHE A 166 3.63 13.88 -12.08
C PHE A 166 2.16 13.54 -12.41
N PRO A 167 1.83 12.27 -12.72
CA PRO A 167 0.54 11.96 -13.33
C PRO A 167 -0.59 11.67 -12.35
N PHE A 168 -0.28 11.54 -11.04
CA PHE A 168 -1.22 10.99 -10.08
C PHE A 168 -2.22 12.02 -9.54
N ILE A 169 -1.87 13.32 -9.56
CA ILE A 169 -2.76 14.41 -9.13
C ILE A 169 -3.29 15.11 -10.39
N ASN A 170 -4.60 15.23 -10.50
CA ASN A 170 -5.28 15.77 -11.68
C ASN A 170 -6.55 16.55 -11.29
N SER A 171 -7.27 17.09 -12.29
CA SER A 171 -8.48 17.88 -12.07
C SER A 171 -9.64 17.11 -11.41
N GLU A 172 -9.65 15.79 -11.53
CA GLU A 172 -10.74 14.96 -11.00
C GLU A 172 -10.57 14.71 -9.50
N ASN A 173 -9.32 14.57 -9.03
CA ASN A 173 -9.03 14.19 -7.65
C ASN A 173 -8.56 15.34 -6.74
N ILE A 174 -8.10 16.48 -7.30
CA ILE A 174 -7.50 17.57 -6.53
C ILE A 174 -8.39 18.08 -5.39
N ASN A 175 -9.70 18.20 -5.65
CA ASN A 175 -10.66 18.69 -4.65
C ASN A 175 -11.00 17.67 -3.57
N GLN A 176 -10.64 16.40 -3.77
CA GLN A 176 -10.89 15.29 -2.85
C GLN A 176 -9.64 14.93 -2.03
N LEU A 177 -8.51 15.61 -2.28
CA LEU A 177 -7.26 15.28 -1.62
C LEU A 177 -7.33 15.56 -0.11
N LYS A 178 -7.08 14.52 0.67
CA LYS A 178 -6.79 14.58 2.09
C LYS A 178 -5.28 14.70 2.27
N ILE A 179 -4.83 15.79 2.91
CA ILE A 179 -3.41 16.09 3.02
C ILE A 179 -2.97 15.99 4.47
N TYR A 180 -2.03 15.09 4.75
CA TYR A 180 -1.32 14.98 6.01
C TYR A 180 0.04 15.68 5.91
N ARG A 181 0.43 16.33 6.98
CA ARG A 181 1.60 17.21 7.06
C ARG A 181 2.56 16.66 8.09
N VAL A 182 3.76 16.26 7.66
CA VAL A 182 4.75 15.59 8.50
C VAL A 182 6.07 16.34 8.46
N ALA A 183 6.49 16.88 9.60
CA ALA A 183 7.80 17.47 9.80
C ALA A 183 8.72 16.47 10.52
N ILE A 184 9.85 16.12 9.90
CA ILE A 184 10.90 15.32 10.52
C ILE A 184 11.99 16.26 11.01
N ALA A 185 12.14 16.37 12.34
CA ALA A 185 13.03 17.31 12.97
C ALA A 185 14.16 16.55 13.70
N ASN A 186 15.35 16.55 13.11
CA ASN A 186 16.52 15.83 13.59
C ASN A 186 17.54 16.76 14.29
N GLY A 187 18.46 16.13 15.02
CA GLY A 187 19.61 16.82 15.61
C GLY A 187 19.39 17.42 17.01
N CYS A 188 18.23 17.17 17.63
CA CYS A 188 17.98 17.47 19.02
C CYS A 188 18.36 16.27 19.91
N PRO A 189 19.09 16.49 21.02
CA PRO A 189 19.43 15.42 21.97
C PRO A 189 18.22 14.97 22.81
N TYR A 190 17.18 15.81 22.88
CA TYR A 190 15.95 15.48 23.60
C TYR A 190 15.01 14.73 22.68
N PRO A 191 14.47 13.61 23.11
CA PRO A 191 13.47 12.90 22.32
C PRO A 191 12.25 13.81 22.11
N LEU A 192 11.96 14.16 20.85
CA LEU A 192 10.81 15.00 20.49
C LEU A 192 9.49 14.36 20.88
N TYR A 193 9.47 13.04 20.87
CA TYR A 193 8.33 12.25 21.28
C TYR A 193 8.08 12.25 22.80
N LEU A 194 9.02 12.77 23.62
CA LEU A 194 8.76 12.97 25.05
C LEU A 194 7.80 14.13 25.36
N GLY A 195 7.10 14.60 24.36
CA GLY A 195 5.96 15.56 24.48
C GLY A 195 6.23 16.65 25.42
N ASN A 196 6.24 17.18 26.27
CA ASN A 196 5.91 18.37 26.94
C ASN A 196 6.49 18.68 28.29
N GLY A 197 7.05 17.75 29.00
CA GLY A 197 7.50 18.01 30.34
C GLY A 197 8.50 19.17 30.47
N ILE A 198 9.16 19.49 29.38
CA ILE A 198 10.16 20.56 29.30
C ILE A 198 9.70 21.69 28.36
N HIS A 199 8.76 21.43 27.40
CA HIS A 199 8.54 22.31 26.26
C HIS A 199 7.08 22.53 25.85
N ASP A 200 6.14 22.50 26.78
CA ASP A 200 4.73 22.96 26.62
C ASP A 200 3.90 22.33 25.52
N GLY A 201 4.06 21.05 25.22
CA GLY A 201 3.18 20.33 24.30
C GLY A 201 3.15 20.84 22.88
N ILE A 202 4.06 21.72 22.49
CA ILE A 202 4.12 22.34 21.16
C ILE A 202 4.21 21.28 20.07
N ILE A 203 4.89 20.16 20.33
CA ILE A 203 5.11 19.11 19.34
C ILE A 203 3.86 18.25 19.15
N ASN A 204 3.12 17.94 20.20
CA ASN A 204 1.88 17.17 20.10
C ASN A 204 0.70 17.97 19.54
N ASN A 205 0.72 19.31 19.67
CA ASN A 205 -0.36 20.19 19.21
C ASN A 205 0.13 21.18 18.15
N CYS A 206 1.12 20.82 17.36
CA CYS A 206 1.68 21.68 16.35
C CYS A 206 0.66 21.93 15.23
N ARG A 207 0.48 23.19 14.83
CA ARG A 207 -0.43 23.61 13.78
C ARG A 207 0.20 24.65 12.89
N ASP A 208 -0.23 24.67 11.64
CA ASP A 208 0.09 25.76 10.73
C ASP A 208 -0.74 27.03 11.02
N ARG A 209 -0.49 28.10 10.28
CA ARG A 209 -1.23 29.36 10.40
C ARG A 209 -2.73 29.26 10.04
N HIS A 210 -3.14 28.20 9.36
CA HIS A 210 -4.52 27.91 9.00
C HIS A 210 -5.22 27.00 10.00
N GLY A 211 -4.51 26.57 11.05
CA GLY A 211 -5.02 25.67 12.07
C GLY A 211 -4.96 24.18 11.70
N ASN A 212 -4.34 23.83 10.57
CA ASN A 212 -4.15 22.43 10.19
C ASN A 212 -3.11 21.76 11.10
N TYR A 213 -3.36 20.51 11.45
CA TYR A 213 -2.46 19.73 12.29
C TYR A 213 -1.16 19.39 11.57
N ILE A 214 -0.05 19.48 12.29
CA ILE A 214 1.28 19.10 11.81
C ILE A 214 1.79 17.98 12.71
N HIS A 215 2.06 16.81 12.11
CA HIS A 215 2.77 15.74 12.78
C HIS A 215 4.26 16.08 12.85
N VAL A 216 4.83 16.09 14.03
CA VAL A 216 6.27 16.35 14.23
C VAL A 216 6.89 15.10 14.81
N PHE A 217 7.87 14.53 14.10
CA PHE A 217 8.60 13.33 14.51
C PHE A 217 10.11 13.60 14.44
N ASP A 218 10.89 12.85 15.17
CA ASP A 218 12.32 12.70 14.91
C ASP A 218 12.60 11.47 14.04
N GLY A 219 13.84 11.32 13.59
CA GLY A 219 14.23 10.24 12.68
C GLY A 219 14.14 8.84 13.30
N SER A 220 14.22 8.70 14.61
CA SER A 220 14.05 7.42 15.31
C SER A 220 12.56 7.07 15.45
N THR A 221 11.77 8.05 15.79
CA THR A 221 10.32 7.89 15.91
C THR A 221 9.67 7.49 14.57
N ILE A 222 9.99 8.19 13.46
CA ILE A 222 9.44 7.84 12.15
C ILE A 222 9.88 6.45 11.69
N GLU A 223 11.09 6.03 12.04
CA GLU A 223 11.58 4.68 11.73
C GLU A 223 10.75 3.61 12.45
N ILE A 224 10.49 3.80 13.75
CA ILE A 224 9.67 2.87 14.56
C ILE A 224 8.22 2.88 14.06
N LEU A 225 7.62 4.06 13.88
CA LEU A 225 6.27 4.19 13.32
C LEU A 225 6.12 3.40 12.03
N SER A 226 7.10 3.51 11.12
CA SER A 226 7.08 2.85 9.82
C SER A 226 7.28 1.33 9.91
N GLN A 227 7.97 0.83 10.93
CA GLN A 227 8.13 -0.60 11.17
C GLN A 227 6.86 -1.21 11.78
N GLU A 228 6.21 -0.47 12.66
CA GLU A 228 4.98 -0.92 13.32
C GLU A 228 3.77 -0.78 12.40
N LEU A 229 3.64 0.34 11.72
CA LEU A 229 2.57 0.67 10.78
C LEU A 229 3.07 0.46 9.34
N SER A 230 3.35 -0.79 9.00
CA SER A 230 4.16 -1.15 7.83
C SER A 230 3.38 -1.21 6.51
N THR A 231 2.16 -0.68 6.48
CA THR A 231 1.37 -0.48 5.25
C THR A 231 0.86 0.95 5.16
N VAL A 232 0.57 1.42 3.94
CA VAL A 232 0.02 2.75 3.73
C VAL A 232 -1.31 2.95 4.47
N HIS A 233 -2.12 1.91 4.52
CA HIS A 233 -3.42 1.94 5.19
C HIS A 233 -3.26 2.16 6.71
N GLU A 234 -2.40 1.39 7.36
CA GLU A 234 -2.13 1.49 8.80
C GLU A 234 -1.50 2.83 9.16
N PHE A 235 -0.52 3.29 8.38
CA PHE A 235 0.17 4.54 8.64
C PHE A 235 -0.78 5.75 8.51
N VAL A 236 -1.55 5.81 7.42
CA VAL A 236 -2.54 6.88 7.21
C VAL A 236 -3.61 6.85 8.28
N GLY A 237 -4.10 5.65 8.65
CA GLY A 237 -5.06 5.47 9.73
C GLY A 237 -4.58 6.03 11.06
N TYR A 238 -3.30 5.81 11.39
CA TYR A 238 -2.69 6.38 12.60
C TYR A 238 -2.64 7.91 12.56
N LEU A 239 -2.19 8.50 11.44
CA LEU A 239 -2.15 9.96 11.29
C LEU A 239 -3.54 10.58 11.44
N GLU A 240 -4.55 9.97 10.80
CA GLU A 240 -5.94 10.42 10.88
C GLU A 240 -6.48 10.41 12.29
N GLU A 241 -6.26 9.31 13.01
CA GLU A 241 -6.72 9.17 14.37
C GLU A 241 -6.01 10.08 15.34
N LYS A 242 -4.70 10.30 15.14
CA LYS A 242 -3.94 11.27 15.93
C LYS A 242 -4.48 12.69 15.73
N GLU A 243 -4.79 13.10 14.50
CA GLU A 243 -5.43 14.39 14.23
C GLU A 243 -6.80 14.51 14.91
N ARG A 244 -7.60 13.44 14.89
CA ARG A 244 -8.91 13.39 15.51
C ARG A 244 -8.82 13.60 17.03
N ILE A 245 -8.01 12.81 17.73
CA ILE A 245 -7.87 12.93 19.19
C ILE A 245 -7.23 14.26 19.61
N ALA A 246 -6.32 14.81 18.80
CA ALA A 246 -5.76 16.14 19.03
C ALA A 246 -6.83 17.24 18.88
N LYS A 247 -7.70 17.14 17.88
CA LYS A 247 -8.81 18.07 17.67
C LYS A 247 -9.85 18.00 18.79
N GLU A 248 -10.10 16.82 19.33
CA GLU A 248 -11.01 16.58 20.44
C GLU A 248 -10.40 16.97 21.81
N GLY A 249 -9.12 17.37 21.83
CA GLY A 249 -8.42 17.84 23.03
C GLY A 249 -7.92 16.74 23.95
N PHE A 250 -8.00 15.46 23.56
CA PHE A 250 -7.54 14.35 24.40
C PHE A 250 -6.04 14.38 24.67
N LEU A 251 -5.23 14.97 23.78
CA LEU A 251 -3.79 15.10 23.97
C LEU A 251 -3.39 16.23 24.92
N ASN A 252 -4.30 17.13 25.29
CA ASN A 252 -3.97 18.32 26.08
C ASN A 252 -3.62 18.02 27.55
N ASN A 253 -4.02 16.88 28.07
CA ASN A 253 -3.88 16.51 29.49
C ASN A 253 -2.72 15.53 29.74
N TYR A 254 -1.92 15.22 28.74
CA TYR A 254 -0.91 14.17 28.82
C TYR A 254 0.51 14.73 28.60
N ASP A 255 0.99 15.53 29.55
CA ASP A 255 2.28 16.24 29.47
C ASP A 255 3.51 15.33 29.35
N LYS A 256 3.39 14.05 29.72
CA LYS A 256 4.48 13.07 29.68
C LYS A 256 4.31 11.97 28.64
N LEU A 257 3.24 12.05 27.85
CA LEU A 257 2.97 11.06 26.83
C LEU A 257 3.98 11.22 25.68
N ILE A 258 4.66 10.15 25.37
CA ILE A 258 5.57 10.10 24.21
C ILE A 258 4.84 9.54 23.00
N GLU A 259 5.33 9.84 21.79
CA GLU A 259 4.74 9.37 20.54
C GLU A 259 4.63 7.83 20.49
N LEU A 260 5.64 7.13 21.01
CA LEU A 260 5.65 5.66 21.01
C LEU A 260 4.60 5.06 21.96
N ASP A 261 4.29 5.73 23.07
CA ASP A 261 3.21 5.29 23.96
C ASP A 261 1.82 5.50 23.31
N LEU A 262 1.69 6.57 22.55
CA LEU A 262 0.50 6.81 21.73
C LEU A 262 0.35 5.74 20.65
N LEU A 263 1.45 5.42 19.95
CA LEU A 263 1.50 4.33 18.99
C LEU A 263 1.09 2.99 19.63
N ALA A 264 1.65 2.66 20.78
CA ALA A 264 1.33 1.42 21.48
C ALA A 264 -0.15 1.36 21.90
N THR A 265 -0.72 2.48 22.33
CA THR A 265 -2.14 2.62 22.63
C THR A 265 -2.98 2.38 21.38
N TYR A 266 -2.57 2.92 20.24
CA TYR A 266 -3.23 2.69 18.95
C TYR A 266 -3.16 1.21 18.54
N ILE A 267 -2.01 0.56 18.62
CA ILE A 267 -1.80 -0.86 18.29
C ILE A 267 -2.67 -1.76 19.16
N LEU A 268 -2.77 -1.47 20.45
CA LEU A 268 -3.56 -2.27 21.41
C LEU A 268 -5.05 -1.95 21.35
N SER A 269 -5.44 -0.89 20.68
CA SER A 269 -6.84 -0.56 20.50
C SER A 269 -7.53 -1.62 19.64
N PRO A 270 -8.72 -2.12 20.04
CA PRO A 270 -9.53 -2.98 19.18
C PRO A 270 -9.81 -2.39 17.80
N SER A 271 -9.68 -1.10 17.67
CA SER A 271 -9.91 -0.33 16.46
C SER A 271 -8.76 -0.39 15.47
N MET A 272 -7.52 -0.65 15.86
CA MET A 272 -6.43 -0.79 14.91
C MET A 272 -6.64 -1.99 13.97
N THR A 273 -7.13 -3.09 14.52
CA THR A 273 -7.49 -4.25 13.71
C THR A 273 -8.75 -4.04 12.89
N ARG A 274 -9.42 -2.88 12.99
CA ARG A 274 -10.77 -2.65 12.51
C ARG A 274 -11.00 -1.30 11.84
N GLY A 275 -9.97 -0.47 11.72
CA GLY A 275 -10.08 0.86 11.11
C GLY A 275 -10.98 1.86 11.87
N ALA A 276 -11.27 1.62 13.14
CA ALA A 276 -12.24 2.41 13.90
C ALA A 276 -11.63 3.41 14.92
N GLY A 277 -10.32 3.59 14.90
CA GLY A 277 -9.64 4.63 15.68
C GLY A 277 -9.44 4.35 17.18
N PHE A 278 -8.94 5.34 17.90
CA PHE A 278 -8.80 5.26 19.36
C PHE A 278 -10.16 5.22 20.04
N TYR A 279 -10.39 4.29 20.94
CA TYR A 279 -11.55 4.32 21.82
C TYR A 279 -11.32 5.32 22.93
N THR A 280 -12.02 6.45 22.89
CA THR A 280 -11.77 7.59 23.75
C THR A 280 -12.48 7.55 25.10
N LYS A 281 -13.42 6.64 25.31
CA LYS A 281 -14.14 6.59 26.59
C LYS A 281 -13.42 5.86 27.71
N ASP A 282 -12.49 4.94 27.37
CA ASP A 282 -11.81 4.08 28.33
C ASP A 282 -10.28 4.01 28.10
N ASN A 283 -9.73 4.82 27.22
CA ASN A 283 -8.30 4.84 26.95
C ASN A 283 -7.59 5.79 27.92
N ASP A 284 -7.16 5.26 29.04
CA ASP A 284 -6.06 5.84 29.76
C ASP A 284 -4.81 5.71 28.88
N PHE A 285 -4.39 6.80 28.24
CA PHE A 285 -3.08 6.87 27.62
C PHE A 285 -2.03 6.63 28.73
N LYS A 286 -1.37 5.48 28.68
CA LYS A 286 -0.42 5.08 29.71
C LYS A 286 0.98 5.44 29.27
N ILE A 287 1.72 6.07 30.18
CA ILE A 287 3.18 6.24 30.07
C ILE A 287 3.82 4.85 30.10
N ASP A 288 4.91 4.68 29.36
CA ASP A 288 5.69 3.43 29.26
C ASP A 288 4.94 2.28 28.55
N ARG A 289 3.85 2.61 27.84
CA ARG A 289 2.99 1.62 27.16
C ARG A 289 3.74 0.91 26.04
N PHE A 290 4.67 1.59 25.37
CA PHE A 290 5.45 0.98 24.29
C PHE A 290 6.43 -0.08 24.82
N ASN A 291 7.01 0.12 25.98
CA ASN A 291 7.84 -0.90 26.62
C ASN A 291 7.02 -2.09 27.08
N GLU A 292 5.81 -1.88 27.60
CA GLU A 292 4.88 -2.98 27.91
C GLU A 292 4.57 -3.82 26.67
N LEU A 293 4.26 -3.15 25.55
CA LEU A 293 3.97 -3.79 24.27
C LEU A 293 5.16 -4.64 23.79
N ASN A 294 6.36 -4.07 23.80
CA ASN A 294 7.58 -4.73 23.32
C ASN A 294 8.01 -5.94 24.17
N ASN A 295 7.50 -6.06 25.41
CA ASN A 295 7.74 -7.19 26.27
C ASN A 295 6.60 -8.23 26.23
N ALA A 296 5.52 -7.97 25.54
CA ALA A 296 4.38 -8.88 25.44
C ALA A 296 4.68 -10.03 24.46
N SER A 297 4.66 -11.26 24.94
CA SER A 297 4.95 -12.46 24.13
C SER A 297 4.05 -12.59 22.92
N ASP A 298 2.77 -12.29 23.06
CA ASP A 298 1.79 -12.41 21.99
C ASP A 298 2.04 -11.38 20.88
N TYR A 299 2.48 -10.17 21.25
CA TYR A 299 2.90 -9.17 20.29
C TYR A 299 4.13 -9.61 19.50
N LEU A 300 5.16 -10.11 20.20
CA LEU A 300 6.38 -10.59 19.56
C LEU A 300 6.10 -11.78 18.64
N ASN A 301 5.25 -12.72 19.05
CA ASN A 301 4.81 -13.84 18.22
C ASN A 301 4.06 -13.34 16.96
N GLY A 302 3.15 -12.38 17.13
CA GLY A 302 2.44 -11.74 16.01
C GLY A 302 3.38 -11.11 15.00
N LYS A 303 4.41 -10.40 15.46
CA LYS A 303 5.47 -9.83 14.59
C LYS A 303 6.26 -10.90 13.83
N GLN A 304 6.53 -12.06 14.44
CA GLN A 304 7.17 -13.18 13.73
C GLN A 304 6.24 -13.74 12.64
N GLU A 305 4.97 -13.87 12.94
CA GLU A 305 3.98 -14.34 11.96
C GLU A 305 3.79 -13.36 10.78
N ASP A 306 4.01 -12.07 10.99
CA ASP A 306 3.92 -11.06 9.92
C ASP A 306 4.98 -11.26 8.83
N GLN A 307 6.06 -12.01 9.08
CA GLN A 307 7.09 -12.29 8.06
C GLN A 307 6.50 -13.00 6.82
N VAL A 308 5.45 -13.77 6.96
CA VAL A 308 4.80 -14.42 5.81
C VAL A 308 4.09 -13.40 4.91
N SER A 309 3.64 -12.27 5.45
CA SER A 309 2.96 -11.22 4.70
C SER A 309 3.86 -10.52 3.67
N LEU A 310 5.18 -10.56 3.88
CA LEU A 310 6.15 -10.01 2.92
C LEU A 310 6.09 -10.68 1.54
N ILE A 311 5.53 -11.87 1.46
CA ILE A 311 5.26 -12.56 0.19
C ILE A 311 4.26 -11.74 -0.66
N PHE A 312 3.25 -11.16 -0.03
CA PHE A 312 2.29 -10.33 -0.71
C PHE A 312 2.88 -8.97 -1.10
N ASP A 313 3.72 -8.40 -0.24
CA ASP A 313 4.48 -7.17 -0.54
C ASP A 313 5.39 -7.37 -1.76
N ASP A 314 6.14 -8.48 -1.82
CA ASP A 314 7.00 -8.82 -2.97
C ASP A 314 6.18 -8.95 -4.28
N MET A 315 4.92 -9.43 -4.21
CA MET A 315 4.02 -9.47 -5.36
C MET A 315 3.65 -8.05 -5.82
N ILE A 316 3.25 -7.17 -4.90
CA ILE A 316 2.89 -5.79 -5.22
C ILE A 316 4.10 -5.05 -5.80
N GLU A 317 5.29 -5.20 -5.22
CA GLU A 317 6.52 -4.61 -5.74
C GLU A 317 6.84 -5.09 -7.17
N CYS A 318 6.69 -6.38 -7.43
CA CYS A 318 6.87 -6.93 -8.78
C CYS A 318 5.89 -6.31 -9.79
N ILE A 319 4.63 -6.12 -9.41
CA ILE A 319 3.62 -5.47 -10.25
C ILE A 319 3.98 -4.00 -10.45
N SER A 320 4.36 -3.30 -9.39
CA SER A 320 4.74 -1.89 -9.42
C SER A 320 5.94 -1.63 -10.33
N ASP A 321 6.98 -2.48 -10.24
CA ASP A 321 8.18 -2.37 -11.08
C ASP A 321 7.87 -2.49 -12.58
N GLN A 322 6.91 -3.32 -12.94
CA GLN A 322 6.50 -3.50 -14.33
C GLN A 322 5.54 -2.39 -14.78
N PHE A 323 4.66 -1.92 -13.89
CA PHE A 323 3.84 -0.75 -14.17
C PHE A 323 4.70 0.48 -14.49
N VAL A 324 5.75 0.72 -13.70
CA VAL A 324 6.72 1.80 -13.94
C VAL A 324 7.44 1.65 -15.29
N LYS A 325 7.73 0.41 -15.71
CA LYS A 325 8.35 0.12 -17.02
C LYS A 325 7.38 0.21 -18.20
N GLY A 326 6.10 0.45 -17.95
CA GLY A 326 5.05 0.46 -18.97
C GLY A 326 4.75 -0.94 -19.51
N GLU A 327 5.09 -2.00 -18.77
CA GLU A 327 4.69 -3.36 -19.07
C GLU A 327 3.27 -3.56 -18.56
N VAL A 328 2.36 -3.99 -19.45
CA VAL A 328 0.94 -4.13 -19.10
C VAL A 328 0.71 -5.47 -18.41
N PHE A 329 0.21 -5.42 -17.18
CA PHE A 329 -0.14 -6.62 -16.41
C PHE A 329 -1.58 -7.04 -16.53
N CYS A 330 -2.48 -6.06 -16.54
CA CYS A 330 -3.90 -6.28 -16.65
C CYS A 330 -4.30 -6.11 -18.11
N THR A 331 -4.26 -7.18 -18.87
CA THR A 331 -4.88 -7.19 -20.20
C THR A 331 -6.39 -7.04 -20.03
N GLY A 332 -6.97 -6.07 -20.64
CA GLY A 332 -8.38 -5.66 -20.49
C GLY A 332 -8.50 -4.21 -20.05
N PHE A 333 -7.44 -3.65 -19.50
CA PHE A 333 -7.32 -2.23 -19.23
C PHE A 333 -5.97 -1.75 -19.75
N SER A 334 -5.96 -1.21 -20.95
CA SER A 334 -4.78 -0.58 -21.56
C SER A 334 -4.45 0.77 -20.94
N LYS A 335 -5.26 1.24 -19.99
CA LYS A 335 -5.13 2.56 -19.42
C LYS A 335 -4.28 2.52 -18.15
N PHE A 336 -3.39 3.50 -18.04
CA PHE A 336 -2.59 3.78 -16.87
C PHE A 336 -3.42 3.79 -15.58
N GLU A 337 -4.58 4.44 -15.62
CA GLU A 337 -5.50 4.61 -14.49
C GLU A 337 -6.03 3.26 -13.99
N ALA A 338 -6.31 2.32 -14.88
CA ALA A 338 -6.83 1.01 -14.49
C ALA A 338 -5.76 0.13 -13.81
N ASN A 339 -4.51 0.19 -14.29
CA ASN A 339 -3.40 -0.51 -13.65
C ASN A 339 -3.06 0.11 -12.29
N GLN A 340 -3.13 1.45 -12.17
CA GLN A 340 -3.01 2.15 -10.91
C GLN A 340 -4.07 1.69 -9.91
N LYS A 341 -5.34 1.57 -10.33
CA LYS A 341 -6.44 1.15 -9.47
C LYS A 341 -6.24 -0.27 -8.91
N VAL A 342 -5.70 -1.19 -9.70
CA VAL A 342 -5.35 -2.53 -9.19
C VAL A 342 -4.32 -2.47 -8.08
N LEU A 343 -3.26 -1.68 -8.27
CA LEU A 343 -2.23 -1.49 -7.26
C LEU A 343 -2.78 -0.83 -5.99
N GLU A 344 -3.67 0.15 -6.15
CA GLU A 344 -4.37 0.77 -5.04
C GLU A 344 -5.19 -0.25 -4.23
N VAL A 345 -5.91 -1.14 -4.91
CA VAL A 345 -6.68 -2.21 -4.24
C VAL A 345 -5.77 -3.17 -3.50
N LEU A 346 -4.66 -3.58 -4.11
CA LEU A 346 -3.71 -4.49 -3.46
C LEU A 346 -3.01 -3.85 -2.24
N CYS A 347 -2.73 -2.55 -2.33
CA CYS A 347 -2.08 -1.80 -1.24
C CYS A 347 -3.03 -1.51 -0.07
N ASP A 348 -4.35 -1.58 -0.28
CA ASP A 348 -5.36 -1.32 0.73
C ASP A 348 -5.42 -2.40 1.82
N PHE A 349 -4.91 -3.59 1.53
CA PHE A 349 -4.82 -4.65 2.52
C PHE A 349 -3.77 -4.30 3.58
N GLU A 350 -4.20 -4.24 4.85
CA GLU A 350 -3.33 -4.06 6.01
C GLU A 350 -2.47 -5.32 6.27
N ARG A 351 -1.52 -5.22 7.18
CA ARG A 351 -0.52 -6.27 7.45
C ARG A 351 -1.15 -7.63 7.77
N LEU A 352 -2.17 -7.64 8.62
CA LEU A 352 -2.88 -8.87 8.97
C LEU A 352 -3.54 -9.52 7.75
N SER A 353 -4.23 -8.73 6.94
CA SER A 353 -4.84 -9.21 5.69
C SER A 353 -3.80 -9.77 4.73
N ARG A 354 -2.67 -9.09 4.54
CA ARG A 354 -1.55 -9.58 3.70
C ARG A 354 -0.98 -10.90 4.23
N ARG A 355 -0.94 -11.10 5.54
CA ARG A 355 -0.55 -12.36 6.17
C ARG A 355 -1.48 -13.49 5.75
N GLU A 356 -2.79 -13.30 5.88
CA GLU A 356 -3.77 -14.31 5.50
C GLU A 356 -3.83 -14.55 3.98
N LEU A 357 -3.70 -13.51 3.17
CA LEU A 357 -3.58 -13.63 1.72
C LEU A 357 -2.36 -14.47 1.33
N SER A 358 -1.20 -14.18 1.90
CA SER A 358 0.05 -14.92 1.66
C SER A 358 -0.07 -16.39 2.05
N ARG A 359 -0.63 -16.68 3.21
CA ARG A 359 -0.89 -18.06 3.67
C ARG A 359 -1.77 -18.83 2.70
N ASN A 360 -2.84 -18.20 2.26
CA ASN A 360 -3.78 -18.82 1.33
C ASN A 360 -3.17 -19.03 -0.06
N ILE A 361 -2.32 -18.13 -0.54
CA ILE A 361 -1.56 -18.34 -1.79
C ILE A 361 -0.68 -19.59 -1.66
N ILE A 362 0.11 -19.69 -0.59
CA ILE A 362 1.00 -20.83 -0.36
C ILE A 362 0.21 -22.13 -0.24
N LEU A 363 -0.86 -22.14 0.55
CA LEU A 363 -1.73 -23.30 0.71
C LEU A 363 -2.28 -23.77 -0.64
N LYS A 364 -2.65 -22.82 -1.51
CA LYS A 364 -3.17 -23.14 -2.82
C LYS A 364 -2.16 -23.81 -3.71
N PHE A 365 -0.90 -23.39 -3.67
CA PHE A 365 0.17 -24.10 -4.36
C PHE A 365 0.35 -25.53 -3.84
N LYS A 366 0.27 -25.74 -2.52
CA LYS A 366 0.40 -27.07 -1.91
C LYS A 366 -0.72 -28.03 -2.28
N GLU A 367 -1.95 -27.53 -2.35
CA GLU A 367 -3.14 -28.32 -2.64
C GLU A 367 -3.27 -28.68 -4.12
N THR A 368 -2.56 -27.97 -5.01
CA THR A 368 -2.76 -28.10 -6.43
C THR A 368 -1.98 -29.29 -6.99
N SER A 369 -2.68 -30.31 -7.47
CA SER A 369 -2.11 -31.38 -8.28
C SER A 369 -1.85 -30.86 -9.70
N GLY A 370 -0.70 -31.21 -10.31
CA GLY A 370 -0.14 -30.61 -11.52
C GLY A 370 -0.96 -30.61 -12.80
N ARG A 371 -2.22 -31.10 -12.83
CA ARG A 371 -3.00 -31.29 -14.06
C ARG A 371 -4.32 -30.51 -14.13
N ALA A 372 -4.83 -30.02 -13.02
CA ALA A 372 -6.12 -29.31 -12.99
C ALA A 372 -5.93 -27.83 -12.63
N ILE A 373 -6.83 -26.97 -13.14
CA ILE A 373 -6.94 -25.59 -12.64
C ILE A 373 -7.49 -25.66 -11.23
N SER A 374 -6.86 -24.91 -10.34
CA SER A 374 -7.28 -24.81 -8.94
C SER A 374 -7.38 -23.34 -8.54
N SER A 375 -8.45 -22.98 -7.83
CA SER A 375 -8.66 -21.60 -7.41
C SER A 375 -9.12 -21.48 -5.96
N ARG A 376 -8.94 -20.30 -5.39
CA ARG A 376 -9.48 -19.92 -4.09
C ARG A 376 -9.75 -18.42 -4.08
N ALA A 377 -10.97 -18.02 -3.74
CA ALA A 377 -11.24 -16.65 -3.35
C ALA A 377 -10.99 -16.49 -1.86
N ILE A 378 -10.46 -15.36 -1.48
CA ILE A 378 -10.09 -15.02 -0.13
C ILE A 378 -10.84 -13.75 0.24
N LEU A 379 -11.73 -13.88 1.20
CA LEU A 379 -12.48 -12.79 1.79
C LEU A 379 -11.81 -12.50 3.14
N VAL A 380 -11.14 -11.39 3.24
CA VAL A 380 -10.54 -10.98 4.51
C VAL A 380 -11.56 -10.16 5.27
N GLY A 381 -11.80 -10.52 6.52
CA GLY A 381 -12.66 -9.74 7.42
C GLY A 381 -14.16 -9.76 7.10
N GLU A 382 -14.68 -10.75 6.36
CA GLU A 382 -16.09 -10.78 5.92
C GLU A 382 -17.10 -10.68 7.07
N ASN A 383 -16.76 -11.23 8.22
CA ASN A 383 -17.62 -11.22 9.41
C ASN A 383 -17.18 -10.21 10.47
N ASP A 384 -16.20 -9.38 10.17
CA ASP A 384 -15.77 -8.32 11.07
C ASP A 384 -16.43 -7.00 10.65
N PRO A 385 -17.31 -6.40 11.47
CA PRO A 385 -18.00 -5.16 11.15
C PRO A 385 -17.04 -3.98 10.95
N TYR A 386 -15.78 -4.12 11.28
CA TYR A 386 -14.75 -3.09 11.19
C TYR A 386 -13.76 -3.33 10.05
N HIS A 387 -13.70 -4.54 9.46
CA HIS A 387 -12.86 -4.88 8.32
C HIS A 387 -13.67 -5.08 7.06
N THR A 388 -14.23 -4.04 6.54
CA THR A 388 -14.90 -4.10 5.24
C THR A 388 -13.92 -3.74 4.12
N HIS A 389 -13.08 -4.68 3.73
CA HIS A 389 -12.42 -4.53 2.43
C HIS A 389 -13.46 -4.64 1.32
N ASN A 390 -13.57 -3.57 0.53
CA ASN A 390 -14.45 -3.55 -0.64
C ASN A 390 -13.92 -4.40 -1.80
N SER A 391 -12.94 -5.27 -1.54
CA SER A 391 -12.25 -6.03 -2.56
C SER A 391 -12.07 -7.49 -2.16
N ILE A 392 -12.18 -8.37 -3.14
CA ILE A 392 -11.92 -9.81 -3.02
C ILE A 392 -10.61 -10.10 -3.75
N PHE A 393 -9.72 -10.81 -3.10
CA PHE A 393 -8.54 -11.37 -3.75
C PHE A 393 -8.76 -12.84 -4.05
N ALA A 394 -8.47 -13.26 -5.26
CA ALA A 394 -8.54 -14.67 -5.64
C ALA A 394 -7.20 -15.13 -6.23
N VAL A 395 -6.80 -16.33 -5.87
CA VAL A 395 -5.65 -17.02 -6.44
C VAL A 395 -6.13 -18.16 -7.34
N VAL A 396 -5.54 -18.25 -8.53
CA VAL A 396 -5.75 -19.33 -9.48
C VAL A 396 -4.40 -19.94 -9.84
N ILE A 397 -4.29 -21.24 -9.77
CA ILE A 397 -3.12 -21.98 -10.24
C ILE A 397 -3.46 -22.62 -11.58
N PHE A 398 -2.74 -22.23 -12.63
CA PHE A 398 -2.97 -22.67 -14.01
C PHE A 398 -1.96 -23.74 -14.41
N PRO A 399 -2.40 -24.90 -14.94
CA PRO A 399 -1.53 -26.05 -15.19
C PRO A 399 -0.75 -25.88 -16.51
N LYS A 400 0.42 -25.33 -16.47
CA LYS A 400 1.31 -25.15 -17.64
C LYS A 400 1.54 -26.46 -18.44
N ALA A 401 1.56 -27.60 -17.76
CA ALA A 401 1.79 -28.90 -18.39
C ALA A 401 0.73 -29.28 -19.45
N VAL A 402 -0.50 -28.77 -19.30
CA VAL A 402 -1.61 -29.05 -20.23
C VAL A 402 -1.50 -28.21 -21.51
N CYS A 403 -0.74 -27.13 -21.47
CA CYS A 403 -0.61 -26.14 -22.55
C CYS A 403 0.68 -26.31 -23.38
N LYS A 404 1.33 -27.47 -23.34
CA LYS A 404 2.64 -27.73 -23.99
C LYS A 404 2.65 -27.46 -25.51
N LYS A 405 1.49 -27.48 -26.17
CA LYS A 405 1.35 -27.25 -27.61
C LYS A 405 1.03 -25.79 -27.98
N MET A 406 0.83 -24.92 -26.99
CA MET A 406 0.52 -23.51 -27.22
C MET A 406 1.81 -22.71 -27.40
N SER A 407 1.77 -21.69 -28.25
CA SER A 407 2.80 -20.65 -28.26
C SER A 407 2.83 -19.91 -26.92
N LYS A 408 3.88 -19.14 -26.69
CA LYS A 408 3.99 -18.34 -25.45
C LYS A 408 2.87 -17.30 -25.35
N GLU A 409 2.56 -16.67 -26.46
CA GLU A 409 1.50 -15.66 -26.57
C GLU A 409 0.12 -16.26 -26.32
N GLU A 410 -0.20 -17.39 -26.97
CA GLU A 410 -1.43 -18.13 -26.75
C GLU A 410 -1.57 -18.56 -25.29
N TYR A 411 -0.48 -19.03 -24.67
CA TYR A 411 -0.48 -19.45 -23.28
C TYR A 411 -0.78 -18.29 -22.32
N VAL A 412 -0.14 -17.14 -22.51
CA VAL A 412 -0.37 -15.93 -21.67
C VAL A 412 -1.82 -15.45 -21.83
N ARG A 413 -2.32 -15.42 -23.06
CA ARG A 413 -3.70 -15.07 -23.37
C ARG A 413 -4.70 -16.00 -22.67
N GLU A 414 -4.50 -17.30 -22.81
CA GLU A 414 -5.37 -18.31 -22.22
C GLU A 414 -5.41 -18.22 -20.69
N ARG A 415 -4.24 -18.07 -20.08
CA ARG A 415 -4.12 -17.86 -18.63
C ARG A 415 -4.88 -16.63 -18.16
N HIS A 416 -4.84 -15.55 -18.94
CA HIS A 416 -5.57 -14.33 -18.63
C HIS A 416 -7.10 -14.51 -18.77
N LEU A 417 -7.58 -15.15 -19.85
CA LEU A 417 -9.00 -15.44 -20.05
C LEU A 417 -9.57 -16.30 -18.92
N VAL A 418 -8.80 -17.26 -18.43
CA VAL A 418 -9.15 -18.04 -17.23
C VAL A 418 -9.30 -17.13 -16.01
N GLY A 419 -8.38 -16.19 -15.81
CA GLY A 419 -8.49 -15.20 -14.74
C GLY A 419 -9.77 -14.36 -14.82
N GLN A 420 -10.13 -13.90 -16.01
CA GLN A 420 -11.39 -13.17 -16.25
C GLN A 420 -12.62 -14.03 -15.92
N ALA A 421 -12.62 -15.28 -16.36
CA ALA A 421 -13.72 -16.19 -16.07
C ALA A 421 -13.89 -16.45 -14.56
N TYR A 422 -12.77 -16.55 -13.82
CA TYR A 422 -12.84 -16.66 -12.36
C TYR A 422 -13.32 -15.37 -11.68
N ALA A 423 -12.93 -14.20 -12.18
CA ALA A 423 -13.45 -12.94 -11.67
C ALA A 423 -14.97 -12.83 -11.83
N ILE A 424 -15.49 -13.19 -13.00
CA ILE A 424 -16.93 -13.26 -13.28
C ILE A 424 -17.62 -14.30 -12.39
N HIS A 425 -17.01 -15.48 -12.24
CA HIS A 425 -17.53 -16.54 -11.38
C HIS A 425 -17.72 -16.09 -9.94
N TYR A 426 -16.68 -15.47 -9.36
CA TYR A 426 -16.74 -15.03 -7.98
C TYR A 426 -17.72 -13.87 -7.77
N GLN A 427 -17.82 -12.95 -8.73
CA GLN A 427 -18.82 -11.90 -8.66
C GLN A 427 -20.26 -12.45 -8.71
N LYS A 428 -20.51 -13.39 -9.62
CA LYS A 428 -21.83 -14.05 -9.76
C LYS A 428 -22.20 -14.82 -8.48
N ARG A 429 -21.22 -15.51 -7.88
CA ARG A 429 -21.46 -16.38 -6.72
C ARG A 429 -21.64 -15.63 -5.43
N MET A 430 -20.89 -14.56 -5.25
CA MET A 430 -20.86 -13.83 -3.99
C MET A 430 -21.91 -12.73 -3.90
N SER A 431 -22.63 -12.45 -5.00
CA SER A 431 -23.69 -11.42 -5.08
C SER A 431 -23.29 -10.09 -4.43
N MET A 432 -22.01 -9.75 -4.47
CA MET A 432 -21.42 -8.65 -3.73
C MET A 432 -21.03 -7.51 -4.66
N ASN A 433 -21.31 -6.30 -4.22
CA ASN A 433 -20.79 -5.07 -4.83
C ASN A 433 -19.33 -4.83 -4.39
N ARG A 434 -18.43 -5.78 -4.71
CA ARG A 434 -17.00 -5.69 -4.37
C ARG A 434 -16.15 -5.85 -5.62
N ASP A 435 -15.06 -5.11 -5.63
CA ASP A 435 -14.03 -5.25 -6.64
C ASP A 435 -13.31 -6.60 -6.47
N ILE A 436 -12.91 -7.20 -7.57
CA ILE A 436 -12.25 -8.52 -7.56
C ILE A 436 -10.90 -8.43 -8.25
N VAL A 437 -9.87 -8.87 -7.55
CA VAL A 437 -8.53 -9.06 -8.11
C VAL A 437 -8.23 -10.55 -8.17
N VAL A 438 -7.91 -11.06 -9.36
CA VAL A 438 -7.54 -12.46 -9.57
C VAL A 438 -6.09 -12.54 -10.02
N ALA A 439 -5.25 -13.18 -9.23
CA ALA A 439 -3.87 -13.52 -9.60
C ALA A 439 -3.82 -14.96 -10.12
N VAL A 440 -3.38 -15.15 -11.36
CA VAL A 440 -3.27 -16.45 -12.01
C VAL A 440 -1.80 -16.82 -12.17
N PHE A 441 -1.36 -17.80 -11.42
CA PHE A 441 0.02 -18.28 -11.40
C PHE A 441 0.18 -19.57 -12.17
N ASP A 442 1.38 -19.80 -12.73
CA ASP A 442 1.75 -21.08 -13.29
C ASP A 442 1.93 -22.12 -12.19
N ASN A 443 1.49 -23.34 -12.42
CA ASN A 443 1.78 -24.43 -11.51
C ASN A 443 3.28 -24.77 -11.53
N ILE A 444 3.87 -24.87 -10.34
CA ILE A 444 5.27 -25.22 -10.14
C ILE A 444 5.34 -26.52 -9.32
N SER A 445 6.10 -27.48 -9.80
CA SER A 445 6.18 -28.83 -9.23
C SER A 445 6.93 -28.94 -7.89
N GLU A 446 7.71 -27.92 -7.51
CA GLU A 446 8.57 -27.96 -6.34
C GLU A 446 8.12 -26.95 -5.27
N VAL A 447 7.07 -27.28 -4.55
CA VAL A 447 6.59 -26.47 -3.44
C VAL A 447 7.33 -26.85 -2.16
N PRO A 448 7.92 -25.91 -1.39
CA PRO A 448 8.60 -26.21 -0.13
C PRO A 448 7.71 -26.93 0.87
N GLY A 449 8.28 -27.87 1.64
CA GLY A 449 7.53 -28.75 2.55
C GLY A 449 7.06 -28.11 3.86
N ALA A 450 7.75 -27.07 4.35
CA ALA A 450 7.47 -26.43 5.64
C ALA A 450 7.25 -24.91 5.51
N TRP A 451 6.62 -24.31 6.53
CA TRP A 451 6.45 -22.86 6.67
C TRP A 451 7.77 -22.24 7.16
N ASP A 452 8.74 -22.10 6.27
CA ASP A 452 10.04 -21.55 6.60
C ASP A 452 10.43 -20.36 5.69
N LYS A 453 11.61 -19.80 5.92
CA LYS A 453 12.18 -18.70 5.13
C LYS A 453 12.27 -19.01 3.62
N ASN A 454 12.17 -20.28 3.22
CA ASN A 454 12.25 -20.70 1.83
C ASN A 454 11.01 -20.34 1.01
N TYR A 455 9.83 -20.09 1.66
CA TYR A 455 8.62 -19.68 0.93
C TYR A 455 8.76 -18.34 0.24
N ARG A 456 9.41 -17.37 0.87
CA ARG A 456 9.65 -16.08 0.23
C ARG A 456 10.50 -16.23 -1.03
N ASN A 457 11.58 -17.03 -0.95
CA ASN A 457 12.43 -17.34 -2.10
C ASN A 457 11.68 -18.14 -3.18
N PHE A 458 10.81 -19.05 -2.79
CA PHE A 458 9.94 -19.78 -3.70
C PHE A 458 9.01 -18.83 -4.44
N MET A 459 8.27 -17.99 -3.73
CA MET A 459 7.34 -17.04 -4.32
C MET A 459 8.04 -15.97 -5.18
N ALA A 460 9.22 -15.52 -4.81
CA ALA A 460 10.02 -14.63 -5.66
C ALA A 460 10.36 -15.28 -7.02
N ARG A 461 10.61 -16.61 -7.06
CA ARG A 461 10.77 -17.35 -8.33
C ARG A 461 9.47 -17.47 -9.10
N VAL A 462 8.34 -17.62 -8.41
CA VAL A 462 6.99 -17.63 -9.03
C VAL A 462 6.72 -16.30 -9.71
N TYR A 463 6.93 -15.18 -9.02
CA TYR A 463 6.68 -13.85 -9.56
C TYR A 463 7.58 -13.50 -10.75
N LYS A 464 8.85 -13.94 -10.74
CA LYS A 464 9.78 -13.77 -11.88
C LYS A 464 9.35 -14.53 -13.14
N LYS A 465 8.53 -15.57 -13.02
CA LYS A 465 8.07 -16.37 -14.17
C LYS A 465 6.87 -15.77 -14.91
N ASN A 466 6.46 -14.58 -14.58
CA ASN A 466 5.23 -13.92 -15.01
C ASN A 466 3.97 -14.64 -14.51
N PHE A 467 3.01 -13.86 -14.13
CA PHE A 467 1.66 -14.30 -13.78
C PHE A 467 0.66 -13.36 -14.45
N SER A 468 -0.59 -13.76 -14.53
CA SER A 468 -1.65 -12.87 -15.02
C SER A 468 -2.37 -12.26 -13.83
N LEU A 469 -2.62 -10.96 -13.91
CA LEU A 469 -3.44 -10.25 -12.95
C LEU A 469 -4.69 -9.74 -13.66
N VAL A 470 -5.84 -9.99 -13.07
CA VAL A 470 -7.13 -9.54 -13.59
C VAL A 470 -7.83 -8.74 -12.51
N TYR A 471 -8.25 -7.54 -12.87
CA TYR A 471 -9.09 -6.70 -12.03
C TYR A 471 -10.49 -6.61 -12.64
N ARG A 472 -11.49 -6.78 -11.81
CA ARG A 472 -12.87 -6.58 -12.16
C ARG A 472 -13.52 -5.63 -11.16
N GLU A 473 -13.96 -4.52 -11.65
CA GLU A 473 -14.75 -3.56 -10.91
C GLU A 473 -16.14 -4.13 -10.57
N SER A 474 -16.66 -3.74 -9.43
CA SER A 474 -18.04 -4.06 -9.02
C SER A 474 -19.04 -3.45 -10.01
N LYS A 475 -19.51 -4.24 -10.95
CA LYS A 475 -20.50 -3.84 -11.95
C LYS A 475 -21.32 -5.03 -12.43
N ASN A 476 -22.46 -4.76 -13.09
CA ASN A 476 -23.27 -5.79 -13.70
C ASN A 476 -22.46 -6.62 -14.72
N ILE A 477 -22.76 -7.90 -14.78
CA ILE A 477 -22.12 -8.82 -15.72
C ILE A 477 -22.81 -8.66 -17.08
N SER A 478 -22.06 -8.31 -18.11
CA SER A 478 -22.59 -8.18 -19.48
C SER A 478 -22.79 -9.53 -20.13
N ASP A 479 -23.61 -9.60 -21.17
CA ASP A 479 -23.84 -10.82 -21.95
C ASP A 479 -22.56 -11.35 -22.62
N TYR A 480 -21.65 -10.45 -22.98
CA TYR A 480 -20.32 -10.83 -23.47
C TYR A 480 -19.51 -11.56 -22.42
N GLU A 481 -19.47 -11.02 -21.20
CA GLU A 481 -18.74 -11.63 -20.07
C GLU A 481 -19.35 -12.98 -19.69
N LEU A 482 -20.67 -13.11 -19.75
CA LEU A 482 -21.34 -14.39 -19.52
C LEU A 482 -20.96 -15.43 -20.59
N ARG A 483 -20.90 -15.05 -21.87
CA ARG A 483 -20.44 -15.93 -22.94
C ARG A 483 -19.00 -16.38 -22.74
N LEU A 484 -18.09 -15.44 -22.45
CA LEU A 484 -16.69 -15.73 -22.10
C LEU A 484 -16.60 -16.73 -20.94
N PHE A 485 -17.36 -16.49 -19.87
CA PHE A 485 -17.39 -17.38 -18.71
C PHE A 485 -17.83 -18.81 -19.11
N HIS A 486 -18.90 -18.94 -19.85
CA HIS A 486 -19.39 -20.26 -20.30
C HIS A 486 -18.41 -20.97 -21.25
N GLU A 487 -17.76 -20.23 -22.13
CA GLU A 487 -16.72 -20.76 -23.02
C GLU A 487 -15.54 -21.31 -22.23
N MET A 488 -15.01 -20.52 -21.27
CA MET A 488 -13.90 -20.96 -20.40
C MET A 488 -14.32 -22.09 -19.46
N GLN A 489 -15.56 -22.09 -18.99
CA GLN A 489 -16.12 -23.19 -18.19
C GLN A 489 -16.14 -24.51 -18.97
N ASN A 490 -16.58 -24.48 -20.21
CA ASN A 490 -16.62 -25.67 -21.08
C ASN A 490 -15.20 -26.15 -21.43
N LYS A 491 -14.31 -25.22 -21.75
CA LYS A 491 -12.93 -25.56 -22.16
C LYS A 491 -12.08 -26.10 -21.02
N TRP A 492 -12.19 -25.50 -19.85
CA TRP A 492 -11.29 -25.77 -18.73
C TRP A 492 -11.96 -26.45 -17.54
N GLY A 493 -13.24 -26.75 -17.62
CA GLY A 493 -14.00 -27.33 -16.52
C GLY A 493 -14.07 -26.41 -15.29
N ILE A 494 -14.03 -25.08 -15.52
CA ILE A 494 -14.07 -24.10 -14.44
C ILE A 494 -15.33 -24.31 -13.63
N LEU A 495 -15.14 -24.78 -12.44
CA LEU A 495 -16.02 -24.99 -11.32
C LEU A 495 -17.50 -25.26 -11.59
N LYS A 496 -17.86 -26.51 -11.51
CA LYS A 496 -19.27 -26.92 -11.27
C LYS A 496 -19.68 -26.70 -9.81
N SER A 497 -18.77 -26.76 -8.86
CA SER A 497 -18.98 -26.39 -7.44
C SER A 497 -17.64 -26.37 -6.67
N SER A 498 -17.34 -25.33 -5.94
CA SER A 498 -16.37 -25.35 -4.85
C SER A 498 -16.96 -24.62 -3.64
N PRO A 499 -16.79 -25.14 -2.44
CA PRO A 499 -17.21 -24.40 -1.26
C PRO A 499 -16.42 -23.09 -1.15
N VAL A 500 -17.11 -22.01 -0.80
CA VAL A 500 -16.46 -20.81 -0.33
C VAL A 500 -16.07 -21.10 1.11
N ASN A 501 -14.79 -21.24 1.38
CA ASN A 501 -14.33 -21.25 2.76
C ASN A 501 -14.24 -19.79 3.20
N SER A 502 -15.28 -19.31 3.88
CA SER A 502 -15.22 -18.05 4.60
C SER A 502 -14.40 -18.28 5.87
N PHE A 503 -13.44 -17.42 6.14
CA PHE A 503 -12.80 -17.39 7.44
C PHE A 503 -13.76 -16.69 8.42
N SER A 504 -14.39 -17.45 9.33
CA SER A 504 -15.45 -16.96 10.20
C SER A 504 -14.97 -16.53 11.60
N GLY A 505 -13.67 -16.38 11.82
CA GLY A 505 -13.11 -15.98 13.12
C GLY A 505 -12.86 -14.48 13.23
N ARG A 506 -12.98 -13.90 14.42
CA ARG A 506 -12.40 -12.59 14.72
C ARG A 506 -10.88 -12.73 14.62
N ILE A 507 -10.28 -12.04 13.67
CA ILE A 507 -8.82 -11.99 13.53
C ILE A 507 -8.35 -10.76 14.29
N TYR A 508 -7.48 -10.96 15.27
CA TYR A 508 -6.77 -9.87 15.93
C TYR A 508 -5.34 -9.84 15.38
N GLN A 509 -4.85 -8.67 15.06
CA GLN A 509 -3.46 -8.51 14.60
C GLN A 509 -2.49 -8.98 15.69
N TYR A 510 -2.82 -8.64 16.93
CA TYR A 510 -2.15 -9.13 18.13
C TYR A 510 -3.21 -9.60 19.12
N PRO A 511 -3.08 -10.79 19.72
CA PRO A 511 -4.01 -11.26 20.73
C PRO A 511 -4.06 -10.27 21.91
N ASN A 512 -5.26 -10.00 22.42
CA ASN A 512 -5.49 -9.11 23.57
C ASN A 512 -5.01 -9.73 24.87
N SER A 513 -3.73 -10.02 25.04
CA SER A 513 -3.20 -10.64 26.26
C SER A 513 -2.69 -9.63 27.28
N ILE A 514 -2.56 -8.36 26.93
CA ILE A 514 -2.37 -7.33 27.94
C ILE A 514 -3.74 -7.02 28.53
N LYS A 515 -4.25 -7.95 29.35
CA LYS A 515 -5.40 -7.67 30.21
C LYS A 515 -4.99 -6.58 31.20
N ASN A 516 -5.83 -5.57 31.31
CA ASN A 516 -5.71 -4.46 32.25
C ASN A 516 -5.42 -4.89 33.68
#